data_d76a1ad5f366aea8be3bf25d35aa2a37
#
_entry.id   d76a1ad5f366aea8be3bf25d35aa2a37
#
_cell.length_a   1.000
_cell.length_b   1.000
_cell.length_c   1.000
_cell.angle_alpha   90.00
_cell.angle_beta   90.00
_cell.angle_gamma   90.00
#
_symmetry.space_group_name_H-M   'P 1'
#
loop_
_entity.id
_entity.type
_entity.pdbx_description
1 polymer ?
#
loop_
_entity_poly.entity_id
_entity_poly.type
_entity_poly.pdbx_seq_one_letter_code
_entity_poly.pdbx_strand_id
1 'polypeptide(L)'
;VLFRSIPSAFYTMVNEDAEMENGSVSVLKPENYVEDDVFKVEAPKITDKIVILANDVKIYEEYTKRMQEESQYFIGQGERIRAFETFETDRFSLSKEAFKDETEVEVGKYVVVDGTGFKLTTVAEDPNKTAVTHGFVGYIYKQWPNGEYAVFVKRNAAVEA
;
A
#
# COMPACT_ATOMS: atom_id res chain seq x y z
N VAL A 1 8.33 -2.13 -1.65
CA VAL A 1 7.24 -3.10 -1.86
C VAL A 1 7.70 -4.19 -2.82
N LEU A 2 7.52 -5.41 -2.42
CA LEU A 2 7.85 -6.58 -3.23
C LEU A 2 6.61 -7.45 -3.39
N PHE A 3 6.20 -7.67 -4.64
CA PHE A 3 5.07 -8.54 -4.94
C PHE A 3 5.55 -9.97 -5.15
N ARG A 4 4.86 -10.94 -4.56
CA ARG A 4 5.13 -12.38 -4.72
C ARG A 4 4.54 -12.94 -6.00
N SER A 5 3.54 -12.26 -6.54
CA SER A 5 2.95 -12.54 -7.84
C SER A 5 2.88 -11.24 -8.64
N ILE A 6 2.88 -11.35 -9.97
CA ILE A 6 2.77 -10.16 -10.82
C ILE A 6 1.32 -9.70 -10.78
N PRO A 7 1.03 -8.46 -10.33
CA PRO A 7 -0.33 -7.93 -10.36
C PRO A 7 -0.85 -7.88 -11.80
N SER A 8 -2.10 -8.30 -11.98
CA SER A 8 -2.73 -8.33 -13.31
C SER A 8 -3.14 -6.95 -13.81
N ALA A 9 -3.21 -5.94 -12.94
CA ALA A 9 -3.58 -4.59 -13.31
C ALA A 9 -2.75 -3.56 -12.56
N PHE A 10 -2.32 -2.53 -13.26
CA PHE A 10 -1.65 -1.38 -12.65
C PHE A 10 -2.11 -0.09 -13.31
N TYR A 11 -2.00 1.00 -12.56
CA TYR A 11 -2.45 2.33 -12.97
C TYR A 11 -1.35 3.34 -12.70
N THR A 12 -1.44 4.52 -13.33
CA THR A 12 -0.53 5.63 -13.06
C THR A 12 -1.25 6.68 -12.24
N MET A 13 -0.65 7.08 -11.12
CA MET A 13 -1.20 8.08 -10.23
C MET A 13 -0.18 9.18 -9.95
N VAL A 14 -0.64 10.28 -9.40
CA VAL A 14 0.20 11.42 -9.03
C VAL A 14 -0.34 12.07 -7.75
N ASN A 15 0.58 12.52 -6.89
CA ASN A 15 0.25 13.40 -5.78
C ASN A 15 0.89 14.76 -6.04
N GLU A 16 0.08 15.74 -6.40
CA GLU A 16 0.54 17.10 -6.69
C GLU A 16 0.78 17.93 -5.43
N ASP A 17 0.30 17.47 -4.28
CA ASP A 17 0.32 18.25 -3.04
C ASP A 17 1.49 17.89 -2.11
N ALA A 18 2.03 16.69 -2.19
CA ALA A 18 3.06 16.21 -1.27
C ALA A 18 3.87 15.04 -1.82
N GLU A 19 4.93 14.69 -1.12
CA GLU A 19 5.68 13.46 -1.36
C GLU A 19 4.93 12.25 -0.85
N MET A 20 5.18 11.09 -1.46
CA MET A 20 4.58 9.81 -1.06
C MET A 20 5.67 8.79 -0.75
N GLU A 21 5.39 7.87 0.15
CA GLU A 21 6.25 6.74 0.44
C GLU A 21 5.82 5.51 -0.36
N ASN A 22 6.79 4.66 -0.74
CA ASN A 22 6.47 3.34 -1.30
C ASN A 22 5.68 2.52 -0.28
N GLY A 23 4.66 1.81 -0.74
CA GLY A 23 3.78 1.04 0.11
C GLY A 23 2.59 1.83 0.64
N SER A 24 2.47 3.11 0.31
CA SER A 24 1.27 3.90 0.59
C SER A 24 0.10 3.36 -0.22
N VAL A 25 -1.11 3.65 0.23
CA VAL A 25 -2.34 3.18 -0.42
C VAL A 25 -3.20 4.35 -0.86
N SER A 26 -3.98 4.13 -1.90
CA SER A 26 -4.90 5.13 -2.43
C SER A 26 -6.16 4.45 -2.94
N VAL A 27 -7.21 5.22 -3.14
CA VAL A 27 -8.39 4.79 -3.88
C VAL A 27 -8.31 5.34 -5.30
N LEU A 28 -8.72 4.55 -6.28
CA LEU A 28 -8.78 4.95 -7.68
C LEU A 28 -10.23 5.34 -8.03
N LYS A 29 -10.44 6.60 -8.37
CA LYS A 29 -11.76 7.14 -8.73
C LYS A 29 -11.71 7.85 -10.07
N PRO A 30 -12.76 7.70 -10.91
CA PRO A 30 -12.83 8.42 -12.20
C PRO A 30 -12.77 9.93 -12.06
N GLU A 31 -13.30 10.48 -10.97
CA GLU A 31 -13.33 11.92 -10.69
C GLU A 31 -11.94 12.52 -10.52
N ASN A 32 -10.95 11.69 -10.22
CA ASN A 32 -9.57 12.12 -9.98
C ASN A 32 -8.71 12.10 -11.25
N TYR A 33 -9.31 11.85 -12.41
CA TYR A 33 -8.59 11.87 -13.68
C TYR A 33 -7.95 13.24 -13.94
N VAL A 34 -6.68 13.24 -14.32
CA VAL A 34 -5.93 14.46 -14.65
C VAL A 34 -5.72 14.55 -16.16
N GLU A 35 -4.86 13.71 -16.69
CA GLU A 35 -4.55 13.63 -18.14
C GLU A 35 -3.80 12.33 -18.44
N ASP A 36 -3.81 11.89 -19.70
CA ASP A 36 -3.03 10.74 -20.17
C ASP A 36 -3.17 9.48 -19.29
N ASP A 37 -4.38 9.19 -18.81
CA ASP A 37 -4.66 8.08 -17.90
C ASP A 37 -3.95 8.16 -16.55
N VAL A 38 -3.62 9.39 -16.13
CA VAL A 38 -3.07 9.67 -14.80
C VAL A 38 -4.18 10.14 -13.87
N PHE A 39 -4.22 9.57 -12.66
CA PHE A 39 -5.21 9.88 -11.64
C PHE A 39 -4.54 10.47 -10.41
N LYS A 40 -5.19 11.44 -9.76
CA LYS A 40 -4.71 11.95 -8.47
C LYS A 40 -4.93 10.92 -7.38
N VAL A 41 -3.99 10.89 -6.42
CA VAL A 41 -4.15 10.07 -5.23
C VAL A 41 -5.24 10.65 -4.32
N GLU A 42 -5.96 9.78 -3.65
CA GLU A 42 -6.95 10.16 -2.64
C GLU A 42 -6.86 9.17 -1.49
N ALA A 43 -6.92 9.69 -0.26
CA ALA A 43 -6.85 8.85 0.93
C ALA A 43 -8.07 7.89 0.96
N PRO A 44 -7.86 6.58 1.08
CA PRO A 44 -8.96 5.62 1.07
C PRO A 44 -9.71 5.63 2.39
N LYS A 45 -11.01 5.32 2.31
CA LYS A 45 -11.84 5.03 3.48
C LYS A 45 -11.75 3.54 3.81
N ILE A 46 -12.13 3.18 5.03
CA ILE A 46 -12.11 1.77 5.45
C ILE A 46 -12.95 0.85 4.57
N THR A 47 -13.98 1.39 3.91
CA THR A 47 -14.89 0.62 3.03
C THR A 47 -14.42 0.56 1.58
N ASP A 48 -13.37 1.29 1.21
CA ASP A 48 -12.92 1.38 -0.17
C ASP A 48 -12.04 0.19 -0.59
N LYS A 49 -12.11 -0.15 -1.87
CA LYS A 49 -11.13 -0.97 -2.54
C LYS A 49 -9.87 -0.12 -2.76
N ILE A 50 -8.71 -0.65 -2.47
CA ILE A 50 -7.47 0.12 -2.54
C ILE A 50 -6.53 -0.35 -3.64
N VAL A 51 -5.61 0.55 -4.03
CA VAL A 51 -4.44 0.25 -4.84
C VAL A 51 -3.19 0.58 -4.02
N ILE A 52 -2.12 -0.17 -4.24
CA ILE A 52 -0.85 0.02 -3.54
C ILE A 52 0.10 0.81 -4.42
N LEU A 53 0.64 1.89 -3.88
CA LEU A 53 1.53 2.78 -4.60
C LEU A 53 2.98 2.32 -4.42
N ALA A 54 3.66 2.07 -5.53
CA ALA A 54 5.04 1.65 -5.48
C ALA A 54 5.76 2.01 -6.78
N ASN A 55 6.91 2.65 -6.64
CA ASN A 55 7.83 2.86 -7.75
C ASN A 55 9.12 2.09 -7.48
N ASP A 56 9.81 1.72 -8.54
CA ASP A 56 11.13 1.13 -8.41
C ASP A 56 12.08 2.15 -7.77
N VAL A 57 12.90 1.67 -6.85
CA VAL A 57 13.95 2.49 -6.25
C VAL A 57 15.00 2.76 -7.32
N LYS A 58 15.16 4.04 -7.69
CA LYS A 58 16.18 4.45 -8.64
C LYS A 58 17.47 4.78 -7.89
N ILE A 59 18.48 3.97 -8.06
CA ILE A 59 19.78 4.14 -7.43
C ILE A 59 20.67 4.88 -8.41
N TYR A 60 20.85 6.17 -8.22
CA TYR A 60 21.76 6.97 -9.05
C TYR A 60 23.21 6.91 -8.55
N GLU A 61 23.41 6.69 -7.26
CA GLU A 61 24.71 6.57 -6.64
C GLU A 61 24.79 5.26 -5.86
N GLU A 62 25.51 4.30 -6.40
CA GLU A 62 25.69 2.98 -5.79
C GLU A 62 26.49 3.02 -4.48
N TYR A 63 27.15 4.14 -4.21
CA TYR A 63 28.03 4.30 -3.04
C TYR A 63 27.29 4.67 -1.77
N THR A 64 26.07 5.19 -1.88
CA THR A 64 25.32 5.64 -0.71
C THR A 64 24.34 4.54 -0.28
N LYS A 65 24.74 3.77 0.70
CA LYS A 65 23.96 2.68 1.26
C LYS A 65 22.57 3.14 1.68
N ARG A 66 22.46 4.37 2.17
CA ARG A 66 21.19 4.97 2.57
C ARG A 66 20.19 5.07 1.41
N MET A 67 20.66 5.39 0.21
CA MET A 67 19.81 5.52 -0.97
C MET A 67 19.39 4.16 -1.55
N GLN A 68 20.05 3.08 -1.12
CA GLN A 68 19.73 1.73 -1.53
C GLN A 68 18.61 1.10 -0.68
N GLU A 69 18.24 1.71 0.43
CA GLU A 69 17.19 1.21 1.30
C GLU A 69 15.83 1.72 0.84
N GLU A 70 14.96 0.80 0.47
CA GLU A 70 13.60 1.12 0.00
C GLU A 70 12.79 1.90 1.03
N SER A 71 12.97 1.61 2.32
CA SER A 71 12.27 2.28 3.41
C SER A 71 12.56 3.78 3.49
N GLN A 72 13.65 4.24 2.88
CA GLN A 72 14.05 5.64 2.85
C GLN A 72 13.76 6.33 1.52
N TYR A 73 13.14 5.61 0.59
CA TYR A 73 12.79 6.15 -0.71
C TYR A 73 11.42 6.84 -0.66
N PHE A 74 11.41 8.10 -1.10
CA PHE A 74 10.19 8.88 -1.21
C PHE A 74 9.91 9.19 -2.67
N ILE A 75 8.63 9.14 -3.02
CA ILE A 75 8.15 9.54 -4.34
C ILE A 75 7.89 11.05 -4.29
N GLY A 76 8.61 11.81 -5.11
CA GLY A 76 8.54 13.27 -5.10
C GLY A 76 7.16 13.81 -5.44
N GLN A 77 6.90 15.04 -4.98
CA GLN A 77 5.67 15.76 -5.31
C GLN A 77 5.56 15.93 -6.83
N GLY A 78 4.40 15.59 -7.39
CA GLY A 78 4.16 15.67 -8.83
C GLY A 78 4.80 14.56 -9.65
N GLU A 79 5.55 13.65 -9.03
CA GLU A 79 6.13 12.50 -9.71
C GLU A 79 5.06 11.45 -9.99
N ARG A 80 5.13 10.83 -11.16
CA ARG A 80 4.20 9.76 -11.53
C ARG A 80 4.49 8.49 -10.73
N ILE A 81 3.42 7.86 -10.22
CA ILE A 81 3.49 6.72 -9.32
C ILE A 81 2.75 5.56 -9.96
N ARG A 82 3.34 4.36 -9.88
CA ARG A 82 2.63 3.14 -10.25
C ARG A 82 1.73 2.71 -9.10
N ALA A 83 0.48 2.42 -9.43
CA ALA A 83 -0.50 1.91 -8.49
C ALA A 83 -0.91 0.50 -8.90
N PHE A 84 -0.76 -0.46 -7.99
CA PHE A 84 -1.05 -1.86 -8.25
C PHE A 84 -2.34 -2.27 -7.56
N GLU A 85 -3.24 -2.87 -8.33
CA GLU A 85 -4.45 -3.49 -7.79
C GLU A 85 -4.11 -4.89 -7.30
N THR A 86 -4.44 -5.18 -6.05
CA THR A 86 -4.25 -6.52 -5.47
C THR A 86 -5.59 -7.22 -5.37
N PHE A 87 -5.56 -8.54 -5.56
CA PHE A 87 -6.74 -9.39 -5.48
C PHE A 87 -6.61 -10.36 -4.32
N GLU A 88 -7.72 -10.98 -3.96
CA GLU A 88 -7.71 -12.05 -2.97
C GLU A 88 -6.65 -13.11 -3.33
N THR A 89 -5.86 -13.52 -2.36
CA THR A 89 -4.71 -14.43 -2.43
C THR A 89 -3.40 -13.82 -2.94
N ASP A 90 -3.38 -12.59 -3.42
CA ASP A 90 -2.12 -11.92 -3.74
C ASP A 90 -1.27 -11.72 -2.47
N ARG A 91 0.04 -11.68 -2.65
CA ARG A 91 0.99 -11.53 -1.56
C ARG A 91 2.02 -10.46 -1.90
N PHE A 92 2.31 -9.62 -0.93
CA PHE A 92 3.32 -8.58 -1.08
C PHE A 92 4.05 -8.36 0.25
N SER A 93 5.16 -7.65 0.20
CA SER A 93 5.95 -7.35 1.39
C SER A 93 6.06 -5.85 1.60
N LEU A 94 5.93 -5.42 2.85
CA LEU A 94 6.04 -4.03 3.26
C LEU A 94 7.03 -3.90 4.41
N SER A 95 7.82 -2.82 4.40
CA SER A 95 8.63 -2.45 5.56
C SER A 95 7.72 -1.86 6.66
N LYS A 96 8.20 -1.84 7.90
CA LYS A 96 7.42 -1.29 9.02
C LYS A 96 7.06 0.19 8.82
N GLU A 97 7.88 0.94 8.10
CA GLU A 97 7.66 2.35 7.82
C GLU A 97 6.45 2.61 6.92
N ALA A 98 5.99 1.60 6.19
CA ALA A 98 4.78 1.69 5.37
C ALA A 98 3.50 1.62 6.20
N PHE A 99 3.59 1.27 7.47
CA PHE A 99 2.47 1.21 8.39
C PHE A 99 2.42 2.48 9.25
N LYS A 100 1.22 2.91 9.61
CA LYS A 100 1.03 4.07 10.47
C LYS A 100 1.59 3.84 11.88
N ASP A 101 1.41 2.64 12.41
CA ASP A 101 1.83 2.24 13.75
C ASP A 101 3.06 1.32 13.69
N GLU A 102 4.20 1.88 13.31
CA GLU A 102 5.43 1.14 13.05
C GLU A 102 5.85 0.20 14.19
N THR A 103 5.60 0.60 15.43
CA THR A 103 6.05 -0.16 16.62
C THR A 103 5.13 -1.32 16.98
N GLU A 104 3.93 -1.37 16.43
CA GLU A 104 2.93 -2.38 16.78
C GLU A 104 2.76 -3.46 15.70
N VAL A 105 3.53 -3.39 14.61
CA VAL A 105 3.45 -4.36 13.52
C VAL A 105 4.07 -5.69 13.95
N GLU A 106 3.29 -6.75 13.91
CA GLU A 106 3.73 -8.10 14.29
C GLU A 106 3.12 -9.15 13.37
N VAL A 107 3.81 -10.30 13.24
CA VAL A 107 3.26 -11.47 12.54
C VAL A 107 2.01 -11.96 13.27
N GLY A 108 0.97 -12.28 12.50
CA GLY A 108 -0.32 -12.73 13.04
C GLY A 108 -1.36 -11.63 13.17
N LYS A 109 -0.99 -10.38 12.95
CA LYS A 109 -1.95 -9.26 12.92
C LYS A 109 -2.56 -9.10 11.53
N TYR A 110 -3.72 -8.48 11.50
CA TYR A 110 -4.42 -8.14 10.25
C TYR A 110 -4.09 -6.73 9.81
N VAL A 111 -4.01 -6.52 8.52
CA VAL A 111 -3.67 -5.24 7.90
C VAL A 111 -4.94 -4.63 7.30
N VAL A 112 -5.23 -3.39 7.70
CA VAL A 112 -6.42 -2.68 7.23
C VAL A 112 -6.07 -1.24 6.88
N VAL A 113 -6.98 -0.57 6.18
CA VAL A 113 -6.87 0.87 5.92
C VAL A 113 -7.22 1.64 7.19
N ASP A 114 -6.40 2.63 7.54
CA ASP A 114 -6.64 3.47 8.71
C ASP A 114 -7.87 4.38 8.53
N GLY A 115 -8.12 4.82 7.31
CA GLY A 115 -9.25 5.70 7.00
C GLY A 115 -8.96 7.19 7.07
N THR A 116 -7.78 7.59 7.54
CA THR A 116 -7.41 9.01 7.71
C THR A 116 -6.18 9.45 6.94
N GLY A 117 -5.55 8.57 6.20
CA GLY A 117 -4.33 8.90 5.45
C GLY A 117 -4.02 7.86 4.41
N PHE A 118 -2.77 7.87 3.95
CA PHE A 118 -2.32 7.01 2.87
C PHE A 118 -1.58 5.75 3.35
N LYS A 119 -1.56 5.49 4.64
CA LYS A 119 -0.86 4.33 5.20
C LYS A 119 -1.83 3.27 5.70
N LEU A 120 -1.37 2.02 5.65
CA LEU A 120 -2.06 0.90 6.28
C LEU A 120 -1.78 0.88 7.77
N THR A 121 -2.66 0.28 8.54
CA THR A 121 -2.48 0.02 9.97
C THR A 121 -2.74 -1.44 10.27
N THR A 122 -2.46 -1.87 11.50
CA THR A 122 -2.67 -3.25 11.92
C THR A 122 -3.70 -3.34 13.04
N VAL A 123 -4.43 -4.45 13.05
CA VAL A 123 -5.39 -4.78 14.13
C VAL A 123 -5.17 -6.23 14.56
N ALA A 124 -5.49 -6.51 15.84
CA ALA A 124 -5.22 -7.82 16.41
C ALA A 124 -6.17 -8.91 15.91
N GLU A 125 -7.39 -8.55 15.55
CA GLU A 125 -8.40 -9.50 15.09
C GLU A 125 -8.96 -9.12 13.72
N ASP A 126 -9.48 -10.12 12.99
CA ASP A 126 -10.10 -9.92 11.69
C ASP A 126 -11.32 -9.00 11.84
N PRO A 127 -11.30 -7.80 11.25
CA PRO A 127 -12.40 -6.87 11.38
C PRO A 127 -13.68 -7.34 10.64
N ASN A 128 -13.55 -8.28 9.73
CA ASN A 128 -14.68 -8.84 8.97
C ASN A 128 -15.19 -10.17 9.52
N LYS A 129 -14.82 -10.51 10.76
CA LYS A 129 -15.15 -11.79 11.38
C LYS A 129 -16.66 -12.04 11.51
N THR A 130 -17.41 -11.04 11.90
CA THR A 130 -18.86 -11.15 12.11
C THR A 130 -19.67 -10.46 11.02
N ALA A 131 -19.18 -9.35 10.50
CA ALA A 131 -19.83 -8.61 9.43
C ALA A 131 -18.75 -7.91 8.59
N VAL A 132 -18.98 -7.81 7.29
CA VAL A 132 -18.02 -7.15 6.38
C VAL A 132 -18.09 -5.64 6.60
N THR A 133 -17.04 -5.07 7.19
CA THR A 133 -16.94 -3.65 7.48
C THR A 133 -15.78 -2.97 6.74
N HIS A 134 -14.77 -3.73 6.37
CA HIS A 134 -13.56 -3.21 5.72
C HIS A 134 -13.45 -3.75 4.29
N GLY A 135 -13.13 -2.85 3.37
CA GLY A 135 -12.94 -3.22 1.96
C GLY A 135 -11.62 -3.94 1.70
N PHE A 136 -10.57 -3.58 2.42
CA PHE A 136 -9.28 -4.25 2.34
C PHE A 136 -8.93 -4.90 3.67
N VAL A 137 -8.60 -6.18 3.62
CA VAL A 137 -8.07 -6.92 4.77
C VAL A 137 -6.90 -7.78 4.29
N GLY A 138 -5.75 -7.60 4.91
CA GLY A 138 -4.58 -8.43 4.72
C GLY A 138 -4.24 -9.18 6.02
N TYR A 139 -3.36 -10.14 5.92
CA TYR A 139 -2.86 -10.91 7.05
C TYR A 139 -1.35 -11.01 7.00
N ILE A 140 -0.66 -10.64 8.07
CA ILE A 140 0.79 -10.75 8.17
C ILE A 140 1.14 -12.18 8.56
N TYR A 141 1.65 -12.96 7.61
CA TYR A 141 1.94 -14.37 7.85
C TYR A 141 3.41 -14.68 8.09
N LYS A 142 4.31 -13.74 7.78
CA LYS A 142 5.75 -13.95 7.92
C LYS A 142 6.49 -12.62 8.01
N GLN A 143 7.62 -12.61 8.69
CA GLN A 143 8.61 -11.54 8.65
C GLN A 143 9.87 -12.07 7.97
N TRP A 144 10.34 -11.38 6.93
CA TRP A 144 11.54 -11.76 6.22
C TRP A 144 12.80 -11.38 7.00
N PRO A 145 13.95 -12.01 6.73
CA PRO A 145 15.21 -11.68 7.41
C PRO A 145 15.65 -10.22 7.28
N ASN A 146 15.22 -9.52 6.22
CA ASN A 146 15.51 -8.10 6.04
C ASN A 146 14.60 -7.18 6.86
N GLY A 147 13.66 -7.72 7.64
CA GLY A 147 12.72 -6.97 8.47
C GLY A 147 11.38 -6.65 7.82
N GLU A 148 11.22 -6.88 6.53
CA GLU A 148 9.94 -6.66 5.86
C GLU A 148 8.90 -7.69 6.29
N TYR A 149 7.63 -7.26 6.33
CA TYR A 149 6.49 -8.12 6.67
C TYR A 149 5.80 -8.60 5.41
N ALA A 150 5.54 -9.89 5.32
CA ALA A 150 4.81 -10.50 4.21
C ALA A 150 3.32 -10.45 4.50
N VAL A 151 2.56 -9.83 3.60
CA VAL A 151 1.11 -9.65 3.72
C VAL A 151 0.41 -10.53 2.69
N PHE A 152 -0.57 -11.29 3.15
CA PHE A 152 -1.47 -12.08 2.32
C PHE A 152 -2.81 -11.33 2.20
N VAL A 153 -3.26 -11.04 1.00
CA VAL A 153 -4.51 -10.32 0.78
C VAL A 153 -5.68 -11.27 0.98
N LYS A 154 -6.49 -11.03 1.99
CA LYS A 154 -7.72 -11.78 2.26
C LYS A 154 -8.92 -11.22 1.51
N ARG A 155 -8.97 -9.89 1.33
CA ARG A 155 -10.05 -9.21 0.64
C ARG A 155 -9.57 -7.85 0.11
N ASN A 156 -9.99 -7.50 -1.07
CA ASN A 156 -9.82 -6.14 -1.60
C ASN A 156 -10.98 -5.83 -2.54
N ALA A 157 -12.12 -5.47 -1.94
CA ALA A 157 -13.32 -5.11 -2.68
C ALA A 157 -14.10 -4.06 -1.89
N ALA A 158 -14.71 -3.11 -2.58
CA ALA A 158 -15.50 -2.07 -1.92
C ALA A 158 -16.66 -2.68 -1.14
N VAL A 159 -16.94 -2.12 0.03
CA VAL A 159 -18.09 -2.50 0.85
C VAL A 159 -19.21 -1.52 0.52
N GLU A 160 -20.33 -2.04 0.05
CA GLU A 160 -21.51 -1.23 -0.23
C GLU A 160 -22.23 -0.89 1.07
N ALA A 161 -22.63 0.37 1.18
CA ALA A 161 -23.39 0.84 2.34
C ALA A 161 -24.86 0.42 2.25
#